data_40260fa331723907b3878c425f63e934
#
_entry.id   40260fa331723907b3878c425f63e934
#
_cell.length_a   1.000
_cell.length_b   1.000
_cell.length_c   1.000
_cell.angle_alpha   90.00
_cell.angle_beta   90.00
_cell.angle_gamma   90.00
#
_symmetry.space_group_name_H-M   'P 1'
#
loop_
_entity.id
_entity.type
_entity.pdbx_description
1 polymer ?
#
loop_
_entity_poly.entity_id
_entity_poly.type
_entity_poly.pdbx_seq_one_letter_code
_entity_poly.pdbx_strand_id
1 'polypeptide(L)'
;MNIGVPKEVKNHEYRVSLTPAGAREFIRQGHKVLVESSAGLGCAITDEEYKNVGATILSSADQIWAESELILKVKEPIASEYHRMRAGQVLFTYLHLAASKECAEALIKSGIKAIAYETVELNSTLPLLAPMSEVAGRMAPQVGAAALQASAGGRGVLLGGVPGVRPGKVLILGGGTAGLAAATIALGMRADVTVIDLNQSRLAYIDQIFNGAVKTLVSNTHEIEQEALASDLIIGAVLIHGAKAPKLISNELVSQLKKGSVLVDIAIDQGGCFEDSKATTHADPTFKVHESIFYCVANMPGALPLTSTYALSNATLPYALALANKGWKAALSENPGLAKGLNVHNGQITYKAVAEAHGMASVEMDFLL
;
A
#
# COMPACT_ATOMS: atom_id res chain seq x y z
N MET A 1 25.37 4.66 13.19
CA MET A 1 24.44 5.55 12.46
C MET A 1 23.30 5.95 13.37
N ASN A 2 22.80 7.17 13.26
CA ASN A 2 21.58 7.61 13.94
C ASN A 2 20.37 7.38 13.04
N ILE A 3 19.40 6.62 13.52
CA ILE A 3 18.17 6.25 12.82
C ILE A 3 17.03 7.09 13.39
N GLY A 4 16.36 7.87 12.56
CA GLY A 4 15.24 8.71 12.97
C GLY A 4 13.90 8.13 12.58
N VAL A 5 12.97 8.15 13.51
CA VAL A 5 11.58 7.72 13.33
C VAL A 5 10.67 8.87 13.73
N PRO A 6 10.38 9.81 12.82
CA PRO A 6 9.44 10.88 13.09
C PRO A 6 8.01 10.35 13.16
N LYS A 7 7.15 11.09 13.85
CA LYS A 7 5.70 10.86 13.82
C LYS A 7 5.15 11.23 12.43
N GLU A 8 4.23 10.41 11.94
CA GLU A 8 3.52 10.72 10.71
C GLU A 8 2.57 11.92 10.89
N VAL A 9 2.57 12.82 9.92
CA VAL A 9 1.80 14.07 9.98
C VAL A 9 0.73 14.16 8.91
N LYS A 10 0.66 13.20 7.98
CA LYS A 10 -0.42 13.10 7.01
C LYS A 10 -1.76 12.83 7.70
N ASN A 11 -2.82 13.42 7.17
CA ASN A 11 -4.16 13.21 7.70
C ASN A 11 -4.54 11.72 7.67
N HIS A 12 -5.09 11.20 8.77
CA HIS A 12 -5.44 9.79 8.96
C HIS A 12 -4.29 8.79 8.77
N GLU A 13 -3.02 9.23 8.97
CA GLU A 13 -1.88 8.33 9.03
C GLU A 13 -1.48 8.11 10.49
N TYR A 14 -1.80 6.93 11.01
CA TYR A 14 -1.60 6.54 12.40
C TYR A 14 -0.52 5.47 12.56
N ARG A 15 0.07 4.99 11.44
CA ARG A 15 1.15 3.99 11.44
C ARG A 15 2.46 4.64 11.89
N VAL A 16 3.40 3.81 12.30
CA VAL A 16 4.81 4.17 12.51
C VAL A 16 5.71 3.24 11.70
N SER A 17 6.83 3.75 11.20
CA SER A 17 7.70 3.01 10.29
C SER A 17 8.52 1.90 10.95
N LEU A 18 8.72 1.95 12.27
CA LEU A 18 9.56 1.03 13.02
C LEU A 18 8.87 0.62 14.32
N THR A 19 8.81 -0.69 14.59
CA THR A 19 8.32 -1.22 15.86
C THR A 19 9.45 -1.23 16.93
N PRO A 20 9.14 -1.35 18.24
CA PRO A 20 10.14 -1.54 19.28
C PRO A 20 11.05 -2.75 19.01
N ALA A 21 10.52 -3.84 18.47
CA ALA A 21 11.32 -5.01 18.07
C ALA A 21 12.35 -4.64 16.99
N GLY A 22 11.95 -3.89 15.96
CA GLY A 22 12.85 -3.39 14.93
C GLY A 22 13.90 -2.41 15.50
N ALA A 23 13.49 -1.51 16.40
CA ALA A 23 14.41 -0.61 17.09
C ALA A 23 15.49 -1.37 17.86
N ARG A 24 15.12 -2.45 18.57
CA ARG A 24 16.05 -3.31 19.28
C ARG A 24 17.10 -3.93 18.35
N GLU A 25 16.71 -4.34 17.14
CA GLU A 25 17.66 -4.91 16.18
C GLU A 25 18.70 -3.89 15.71
N PHE A 26 18.32 -2.64 15.46
CA PHE A 26 19.29 -1.57 15.17
C PHE A 26 20.24 -1.32 16.34
N ILE A 27 19.71 -1.24 17.56
CA ILE A 27 20.51 -1.00 18.78
C ILE A 27 21.50 -2.13 19.02
N ARG A 28 21.10 -3.40 18.85
CA ARG A 28 21.99 -4.56 18.96
C ARG A 28 23.16 -4.52 17.96
N GLN A 29 22.99 -3.83 16.83
CA GLN A 29 24.02 -3.66 15.80
C GLN A 29 24.81 -2.34 15.96
N GLY A 30 24.68 -1.66 17.11
CA GLY A 30 25.47 -0.49 17.47
C GLY A 30 24.94 0.84 16.91
N HIS A 31 23.70 0.86 16.42
CA HIS A 31 23.05 2.11 15.96
C HIS A 31 22.29 2.77 17.09
N LYS A 32 22.08 4.09 16.97
CA LYS A 32 21.17 4.84 17.85
C LYS A 32 19.82 4.98 17.14
N VAL A 33 18.75 4.72 17.86
CA VAL A 33 17.37 4.91 17.36
C VAL A 33 16.74 6.08 18.10
N LEU A 34 16.34 7.09 17.35
CA LEU A 34 15.70 8.32 17.82
C LEU A 34 14.24 8.27 17.35
N VAL A 35 13.31 8.26 18.28
CA VAL A 35 11.87 8.19 17.98
C VAL A 35 11.20 9.46 18.46
N GLU A 36 10.39 10.08 17.63
CA GLU A 36 9.59 11.24 18.05
C GLU A 36 8.54 10.81 19.07
N SER A 37 8.37 11.59 20.12
CA SER A 37 7.37 11.32 21.15
C SER A 37 5.98 11.12 20.54
N SER A 38 5.30 10.09 21.00
CA SER A 38 3.97 9.71 20.54
C SER A 38 3.90 9.23 19.07
N ALA A 39 5.02 8.91 18.42
CA ALA A 39 5.02 8.43 17.05
C ALA A 39 4.26 7.11 16.89
N GLY A 40 4.32 6.23 17.89
CA GLY A 40 3.66 4.91 17.87
C GLY A 40 2.23 4.90 18.44
N LEU A 41 1.75 5.98 19.06
CA LEU A 41 0.46 5.96 19.80
C LEU A 41 -0.72 5.59 18.91
N GLY A 42 -0.71 6.00 17.64
CA GLY A 42 -1.78 5.67 16.68
C GLY A 42 -1.92 4.18 16.39
N CYS A 43 -0.90 3.39 16.66
CA CYS A 43 -0.90 1.93 16.55
C CYS A 43 -0.67 1.23 17.91
N ALA A 44 -1.07 1.88 19.00
CA ALA A 44 -1.01 1.37 20.37
C ALA A 44 0.41 0.98 20.85
N ILE A 45 1.45 1.62 20.31
CA ILE A 45 2.83 1.48 20.75
C ILE A 45 3.21 2.75 21.53
N THR A 46 3.63 2.57 22.77
CA THR A 46 3.96 3.69 23.66
C THR A 46 5.43 4.11 23.58
N ASP A 47 5.74 5.34 23.99
CA ASP A 47 7.12 5.83 24.11
C ASP A 47 7.94 4.96 25.09
N GLU A 48 7.30 4.40 26.11
CA GLU A 48 7.96 3.54 27.10
C GLU A 48 8.40 2.20 26.49
N GLU A 49 7.63 1.62 25.58
CA GLU A 49 8.03 0.40 24.88
C GLU A 49 9.29 0.62 24.03
N TYR A 50 9.45 1.80 23.42
CA TYR A 50 10.67 2.17 22.71
C TYR A 50 11.86 2.38 23.67
N LYS A 51 11.65 3.08 24.79
CA LYS A 51 12.69 3.25 25.81
C LYS A 51 13.16 1.93 26.40
N ASN A 52 12.24 0.99 26.64
CA ASN A 52 12.56 -0.32 27.21
C ASN A 52 13.48 -1.17 26.31
N VAL A 53 13.51 -0.89 25.01
CA VAL A 53 14.45 -1.55 24.09
C VAL A 53 15.72 -0.72 23.83
N GLY A 54 15.87 0.45 24.48
CA GLY A 54 17.05 1.32 24.41
C GLY A 54 16.97 2.44 23.37
N ALA A 55 15.80 2.70 22.77
CA ALA A 55 15.61 3.86 21.90
C ALA A 55 15.51 5.17 22.72
N THR A 56 15.90 6.28 22.10
CA THR A 56 15.79 7.61 22.68
C THR A 56 14.55 8.30 22.16
N ILE A 57 13.71 8.80 23.07
CA ILE A 57 12.53 9.58 22.71
C ILE A 57 12.92 11.06 22.67
N LEU A 58 12.63 11.73 21.54
CA LEU A 58 12.80 13.18 21.37
C LEU A 58 11.43 13.85 21.21
N SER A 59 11.29 15.06 21.70
CA SER A 59 10.00 15.76 21.74
C SER A 59 9.64 16.48 20.44
N SER A 60 10.58 16.58 19.50
CA SER A 60 10.45 17.41 18.30
C SER A 60 10.87 16.68 17.03
N ALA A 61 10.05 16.76 15.99
CA ALA A 61 10.41 16.31 14.65
C ALA A 61 11.70 17.00 14.15
N ASP A 62 11.89 18.28 14.46
CA ASP A 62 13.09 19.03 14.05
C ASP A 62 14.36 18.39 14.60
N GLN A 63 14.36 17.94 15.86
CA GLN A 63 15.47 17.22 16.46
C GLN A 63 15.70 15.86 15.79
N ILE A 64 14.61 15.10 15.55
CA ILE A 64 14.70 13.80 14.86
C ILE A 64 15.39 13.96 13.50
N TRP A 65 14.92 14.91 12.68
CA TRP A 65 15.48 15.13 11.36
C TRP A 65 16.91 15.67 11.39
N ALA A 66 17.21 16.60 12.32
CA ALA A 66 18.54 17.19 12.43
C ALA A 66 19.62 16.20 12.87
N GLU A 67 19.29 15.28 13.81
CA GLU A 67 20.26 14.38 14.43
C GLU A 67 20.42 13.04 13.67
N SER A 68 19.48 12.70 12.75
CA SER A 68 19.48 11.40 12.09
C SER A 68 20.18 11.43 10.73
N GLU A 69 20.84 10.33 10.40
CA GLU A 69 21.47 10.06 9.11
C GLU A 69 20.54 9.28 8.19
N LEU A 70 19.73 8.37 8.76
CA LEU A 70 18.69 7.61 8.07
C LEU A 70 17.34 7.91 8.71
N ILE A 71 16.42 8.43 7.92
CA ILE A 71 15.02 8.66 8.32
C ILE A 71 14.16 7.53 7.80
N LEU A 72 13.42 6.90 8.69
CA LEU A 72 12.41 5.89 8.38
C LEU A 72 11.01 6.50 8.55
N LYS A 73 10.23 6.52 7.50
CA LYS A 73 8.82 6.98 7.52
C LYS A 73 7.91 5.95 6.89
N VAL A 74 6.61 6.13 7.06
CA VAL A 74 5.59 5.37 6.34
C VAL A 74 5.20 6.08 5.04
N LYS A 75 4.93 7.38 5.11
CA LYS A 75 4.49 8.19 3.97
C LYS A 75 5.54 9.23 3.56
N GLU A 76 5.39 9.70 2.32
CA GLU A 76 6.19 10.77 1.76
C GLU A 76 6.14 12.03 2.66
N PRO A 77 7.22 12.81 2.71
CA PRO A 77 7.20 14.12 3.35
C PRO A 77 6.17 15.04 2.70
N ILE A 78 5.56 15.90 3.51
CA ILE A 78 4.65 16.95 3.06
C ILE A 78 5.25 18.34 3.28
N ALA A 79 4.60 19.40 2.81
CA ALA A 79 5.11 20.76 2.81
C ALA A 79 5.64 21.21 4.19
N SER A 80 4.99 20.79 5.29
CA SER A 80 5.45 21.11 6.66
C SER A 80 6.74 20.38 7.09
N GLU A 81 7.22 19.40 6.30
CA GLU A 81 8.43 18.63 6.58
C GLU A 81 9.59 18.97 5.64
N TYR A 82 9.33 19.61 4.49
CA TYR A 82 10.36 19.81 3.45
C TYR A 82 11.59 20.58 3.95
N HIS A 83 11.42 21.54 4.86
CA HIS A 83 12.51 22.32 5.42
C HIS A 83 13.45 21.52 6.33
N ARG A 84 13.08 20.31 6.76
CA ARG A 84 13.86 19.42 7.61
C ARG A 84 14.81 18.53 6.82
N MET A 85 14.51 18.32 5.55
CA MET A 85 15.32 17.46 4.67
C MET A 85 16.64 18.14 4.36
N ARG A 86 17.75 17.37 4.36
CA ARG A 86 19.09 17.91 4.10
C ARG A 86 19.95 17.00 3.24
N ALA A 87 20.91 17.61 2.56
CA ALA A 87 21.89 16.88 1.77
C ALA A 87 22.67 15.86 2.63
N GLY A 88 22.97 14.71 2.04
CA GLY A 88 23.69 13.63 2.71
C GLY A 88 22.81 12.66 3.51
N GLN A 89 21.61 13.08 3.92
CA GLN A 89 20.65 12.25 4.63
C GLN A 89 20.02 11.21 3.71
N VAL A 90 19.63 10.07 4.27
CA VAL A 90 18.86 9.02 3.56
C VAL A 90 17.43 9.03 4.10
N LEU A 91 16.46 9.04 3.21
CA LEU A 91 15.05 8.86 3.50
C LEU A 91 14.59 7.53 2.91
N PHE A 92 14.00 6.66 3.72
CA PHE A 92 13.47 5.37 3.31
C PHE A 92 12.00 5.27 3.71
N THR A 93 11.09 5.32 2.75
CA THR A 93 9.64 5.49 2.96
C THR A 93 8.85 5.16 1.68
N TYR A 94 7.52 5.09 1.74
CA TYR A 94 6.70 5.27 0.54
C TYR A 94 6.80 6.71 0.06
N LEU A 95 7.03 6.91 -1.22
CA LEU A 95 7.22 8.24 -1.80
C LEU A 95 6.09 8.67 -2.75
N HIS A 96 5.54 7.74 -3.53
CA HIS A 96 4.47 7.99 -4.52
C HIS A 96 4.74 9.22 -5.42
N LEU A 97 6.00 9.43 -5.81
CA LEU A 97 6.44 10.67 -6.47
C LEU A 97 5.74 10.94 -7.79
N ALA A 98 5.36 9.90 -8.53
CA ALA A 98 4.61 10.09 -9.78
C ALA A 98 3.26 10.83 -9.59
N ALA A 99 2.71 10.82 -8.39
CA ALA A 99 1.48 11.53 -8.03
C ALA A 99 1.71 12.91 -7.39
N SER A 100 2.96 13.25 -7.00
CA SER A 100 3.26 14.49 -6.28
C SER A 100 4.51 15.19 -6.82
N LYS A 101 4.30 16.12 -7.76
CA LYS A 101 5.37 16.96 -8.32
C LYS A 101 6.04 17.81 -7.25
N GLU A 102 5.25 18.37 -6.33
CA GLU A 102 5.75 19.21 -5.24
C GLU A 102 6.73 18.45 -4.34
N CYS A 103 6.40 17.21 -3.95
CA CYS A 103 7.28 16.38 -3.15
C CYS A 103 8.56 16.02 -3.93
N ALA A 104 8.46 15.70 -5.22
CA ALA A 104 9.62 15.40 -6.06
C ALA A 104 10.56 16.61 -6.14
N GLU A 105 10.06 17.81 -6.39
CA GLU A 105 10.83 19.05 -6.43
C GLU A 105 11.50 19.38 -5.06
N ALA A 106 10.78 19.15 -3.96
CA ALA A 106 11.33 19.36 -2.61
C ALA A 106 12.47 18.39 -2.29
N LEU A 107 12.34 17.11 -2.66
CA LEU A 107 13.40 16.12 -2.50
C LEU A 107 14.64 16.46 -3.35
N ILE A 108 14.44 16.86 -4.61
CA ILE A 108 15.51 17.33 -5.51
C ILE A 108 16.24 18.52 -4.88
N LYS A 109 15.50 19.52 -4.44
CA LYS A 109 16.06 20.76 -3.85
C LYS A 109 16.84 20.51 -2.57
N SER A 110 16.41 19.58 -1.75
CA SER A 110 17.05 19.25 -0.46
C SER A 110 18.38 18.50 -0.60
N GLY A 111 18.60 17.82 -1.74
CA GLY A 111 19.76 16.96 -1.95
C GLY A 111 19.76 15.69 -1.10
N ILE A 112 18.62 15.33 -0.49
CA ILE A 112 18.43 14.09 0.25
C ILE A 112 18.51 12.89 -0.69
N LYS A 113 18.89 11.71 -0.19
CA LYS A 113 18.81 10.46 -0.90
C LYS A 113 17.47 9.82 -0.57
N ALA A 114 16.56 9.76 -1.55
CA ALA A 114 15.21 9.26 -1.34
C ALA A 114 15.07 7.86 -1.94
N ILE A 115 14.84 6.88 -1.08
CA ILE A 115 14.67 5.46 -1.42
C ILE A 115 13.22 5.09 -1.16
N ALA A 116 12.48 4.76 -2.23
CA ALA A 116 11.06 4.45 -2.19
C ALA A 116 10.82 2.98 -1.89
N TYR A 117 9.95 2.66 -0.95
CA TYR A 117 9.54 1.28 -0.67
C TYR A 117 8.86 0.63 -1.88
N GLU A 118 7.99 1.37 -2.55
CA GLU A 118 7.16 0.86 -3.65
C GLU A 118 7.91 0.57 -4.95
N THR A 119 9.16 1.01 -5.07
CA THR A 119 9.99 0.73 -6.24
C THR A 119 11.11 -0.27 -5.99
N VAL A 120 11.27 -0.74 -4.73
CA VAL A 120 12.13 -1.89 -4.43
C VAL A 120 11.52 -3.14 -5.07
N GLU A 121 12.31 -3.81 -5.92
CA GLU A 121 11.83 -4.96 -6.69
C GLU A 121 12.73 -6.17 -6.51
N LEU A 122 12.14 -7.32 -6.26
CA LEU A 122 12.83 -8.61 -6.17
C LEU A 122 12.06 -9.65 -7.00
N ASN A 123 12.73 -10.26 -7.98
CA ASN A 123 12.13 -11.29 -8.85
C ASN A 123 10.77 -10.85 -9.43
N SER A 124 10.70 -9.64 -9.99
CA SER A 124 9.47 -9.03 -10.54
C SER A 124 8.32 -8.88 -9.53
N THR A 125 8.62 -8.89 -8.25
CA THR A 125 7.68 -8.57 -7.17
C THR A 125 8.10 -7.32 -6.43
N LEU A 126 7.15 -6.68 -5.73
CA LEU A 126 7.40 -5.48 -4.90
C LEU A 126 7.31 -5.86 -3.41
N PRO A 127 8.38 -6.39 -2.81
CA PRO A 127 8.34 -7.00 -1.47
C PRO A 127 7.96 -6.01 -0.37
N LEU A 128 8.21 -4.72 -0.55
CA LEU A 128 7.90 -3.70 0.45
C LEU A 128 6.50 -3.07 0.23
N LEU A 129 5.91 -3.23 -0.95
CA LEU A 129 4.52 -2.86 -1.22
C LEU A 129 3.54 -4.01 -0.88
N ALA A 130 3.98 -5.25 -1.05
CA ALA A 130 3.16 -6.45 -0.83
C ALA A 130 2.42 -6.48 0.52
N PRO A 131 3.04 -6.12 1.68
CA PRO A 131 2.33 -6.12 2.97
C PRO A 131 1.11 -5.21 2.99
N MET A 132 1.18 -4.04 2.35
CA MET A 132 0.04 -3.13 2.29
C MET A 132 -1.03 -3.62 1.32
N SER A 133 -0.62 -4.26 0.22
CA SER A 133 -1.54 -4.94 -0.70
C SER A 133 -2.27 -6.10 -0.02
N GLU A 134 -1.59 -6.86 0.85
CA GLU A 134 -2.24 -7.91 1.65
C GLU A 134 -3.24 -7.35 2.66
N VAL A 135 -2.88 -6.28 3.39
CA VAL A 135 -3.80 -5.64 4.33
C VAL A 135 -5.03 -5.10 3.61
N ALA A 136 -4.84 -4.37 2.50
CA ALA A 136 -5.96 -3.85 1.71
C ALA A 136 -6.84 -4.96 1.15
N GLY A 137 -6.23 -6.02 0.60
CA GLY A 137 -6.95 -7.18 0.08
C GLY A 137 -7.79 -7.87 1.15
N ARG A 138 -7.21 -8.12 2.33
CA ARG A 138 -7.94 -8.75 3.46
C ARG A 138 -9.04 -7.85 4.03
N MET A 139 -8.90 -6.54 3.93
CA MET A 139 -9.90 -5.58 4.38
C MET A 139 -11.08 -5.47 3.40
N ALA A 140 -10.84 -5.61 2.09
CA ALA A 140 -11.85 -5.37 1.06
C ALA A 140 -13.13 -6.19 1.23
N PRO A 141 -13.13 -7.51 1.49
CA PRO A 141 -14.35 -8.26 1.76
C PRO A 141 -15.07 -7.82 3.04
N GLN A 142 -14.35 -7.34 4.05
CA GLN A 142 -14.93 -6.89 5.32
C GLN A 142 -15.72 -5.58 5.12
N VAL A 143 -15.11 -4.58 4.46
CA VAL A 143 -15.80 -3.32 4.16
C VAL A 143 -16.91 -3.52 3.14
N GLY A 144 -16.72 -4.43 2.17
CA GLY A 144 -17.75 -4.82 1.22
C GLY A 144 -18.96 -5.46 1.90
N ALA A 145 -18.73 -6.37 2.84
CA ALA A 145 -19.79 -7.02 3.62
C ALA A 145 -20.55 -6.01 4.50
N ALA A 146 -19.85 -5.05 5.09
CA ALA A 146 -20.49 -3.97 5.86
C ALA A 146 -21.36 -3.07 4.97
N ALA A 147 -20.86 -2.71 3.79
CA ALA A 147 -21.59 -1.89 2.82
C ALA A 147 -22.79 -2.62 2.18
N LEU A 148 -22.77 -3.97 2.12
CA LEU A 148 -23.92 -4.76 1.66
C LEU A 148 -25.11 -4.75 2.60
N GLN A 149 -24.96 -4.30 3.85
CA GLN A 149 -26.06 -4.19 4.81
C GLN A 149 -27.08 -3.14 4.34
N ALA A 150 -28.36 -3.40 4.56
CA ALA A 150 -29.45 -2.49 4.19
C ALA A 150 -29.33 -1.11 4.88
N SER A 151 -28.81 -1.07 6.10
CA SER A 151 -28.54 0.17 6.85
C SER A 151 -27.47 1.05 6.21
N ALA A 152 -26.54 0.45 5.44
CA ALA A 152 -25.53 1.14 4.64
C ALA A 152 -26.00 1.45 3.21
N GLY A 153 -27.25 1.11 2.86
CA GLY A 153 -27.81 1.27 1.52
C GLY A 153 -27.57 0.08 0.58
N GLY A 154 -26.92 -0.96 1.07
CA GLY A 154 -26.66 -2.18 0.32
C GLY A 154 -27.91 -3.07 0.16
N ARG A 155 -27.74 -4.14 -0.63
CA ARG A 155 -28.85 -5.01 -0.99
C ARG A 155 -29.30 -6.00 0.11
N GLY A 156 -28.72 -5.94 1.32
CA GLY A 156 -29.08 -6.79 2.45
C GLY A 156 -28.63 -8.24 2.31
N VAL A 157 -27.47 -8.48 1.68
CA VAL A 157 -26.89 -9.82 1.47
C VAL A 157 -25.85 -10.12 2.55
N LEU A 158 -25.99 -11.30 3.18
CA LEU A 158 -24.95 -11.89 4.01
C LEU A 158 -24.02 -12.74 3.15
N LEU A 159 -22.72 -12.41 3.09
CA LEU A 159 -21.77 -13.09 2.20
C LEU A 159 -21.73 -14.61 2.40
N GLY A 160 -21.79 -15.09 3.65
CA GLY A 160 -21.77 -16.52 3.96
C GLY A 160 -23.09 -17.25 3.75
N GLY A 161 -24.18 -16.54 3.44
CA GLY A 161 -25.53 -17.11 3.49
C GLY A 161 -25.89 -17.70 4.85
N VAL A 162 -26.92 -18.54 4.88
CA VAL A 162 -27.28 -19.38 6.02
C VAL A 162 -27.85 -20.72 5.50
N PRO A 163 -27.96 -21.76 6.32
CA PRO A 163 -28.57 -23.02 5.86
C PRO A 163 -29.90 -22.79 5.15
N GLY A 164 -30.01 -23.26 3.91
CA GLY A 164 -31.18 -23.06 3.04
C GLY A 164 -31.16 -21.75 2.22
N VAL A 165 -30.20 -20.85 2.42
CA VAL A 165 -30.04 -19.59 1.67
C VAL A 165 -28.65 -19.55 1.02
N ARG A 166 -28.58 -19.22 -0.27
CA ARG A 166 -27.33 -19.13 -1.00
C ARG A 166 -26.41 -18.06 -0.43
N PRO A 167 -25.07 -18.26 -0.46
CA PRO A 167 -24.10 -17.22 -0.12
C PRO A 167 -24.14 -16.07 -1.14
N GLY A 168 -23.63 -14.92 -0.74
CA GLY A 168 -23.36 -13.81 -1.63
C GLY A 168 -22.25 -14.14 -2.61
N LYS A 169 -22.35 -13.61 -3.83
CA LYS A 169 -21.36 -13.80 -4.88
C LYS A 169 -20.35 -12.66 -4.89
N VAL A 170 -19.06 -12.99 -4.82
CA VAL A 170 -17.93 -12.05 -4.83
C VAL A 170 -17.11 -12.23 -6.08
N LEU A 171 -17.01 -11.19 -6.89
CA LEU A 171 -16.10 -11.10 -8.03
C LEU A 171 -14.84 -10.33 -7.64
N ILE A 172 -13.67 -10.88 -7.95
CA ILE A 172 -12.38 -10.23 -7.74
C ILE A 172 -11.70 -10.07 -9.09
N LEU A 173 -11.43 -8.83 -9.46
CA LEU A 173 -10.71 -8.47 -10.69
C LEU A 173 -9.23 -8.26 -10.36
N GLY A 174 -8.40 -9.20 -10.84
CA GLY A 174 -6.97 -9.28 -10.56
C GLY A 174 -6.64 -10.28 -9.46
N GLY A 175 -5.85 -11.31 -9.80
CA GLY A 175 -5.37 -12.36 -8.90
C GLY A 175 -4.02 -12.08 -8.25
N GLY A 176 -3.53 -10.82 -8.25
CA GLY A 176 -2.28 -10.41 -7.63
C GLY A 176 -2.29 -10.56 -6.10
N THR A 177 -1.34 -9.92 -5.40
CA THR A 177 -1.24 -10.01 -3.93
C THR A 177 -2.53 -9.57 -3.24
N ALA A 178 -3.10 -8.43 -3.63
CA ALA A 178 -4.33 -7.92 -3.04
C ALA A 178 -5.55 -8.80 -3.36
N GLY A 179 -5.68 -9.24 -4.62
CA GLY A 179 -6.81 -10.09 -5.02
C GLY A 179 -6.78 -11.46 -4.38
N LEU A 180 -5.60 -12.08 -4.25
CA LEU A 180 -5.43 -13.33 -3.52
C LEU A 180 -5.80 -13.19 -2.04
N ALA A 181 -5.37 -12.09 -1.41
CA ALA A 181 -5.72 -11.80 -0.02
C ALA A 181 -7.24 -11.57 0.15
N ALA A 182 -7.88 -10.89 -0.81
CA ALA A 182 -9.32 -10.72 -0.84
C ALA A 182 -10.06 -12.05 -1.02
N ALA A 183 -9.60 -12.91 -1.95
CA ALA A 183 -10.17 -14.24 -2.16
C ALA A 183 -10.09 -15.09 -0.88
N THR A 184 -8.95 -15.06 -0.19
CA THR A 184 -8.76 -15.79 1.07
C THR A 184 -9.80 -15.41 2.12
N ILE A 185 -10.05 -14.10 2.31
CA ILE A 185 -11.01 -13.65 3.31
C ILE A 185 -12.45 -13.89 2.85
N ALA A 186 -12.78 -13.61 1.60
CA ALA A 186 -14.11 -13.83 1.07
C ALA A 186 -14.52 -15.33 1.14
N LEU A 187 -13.60 -16.24 0.80
CA LEU A 187 -13.80 -17.67 0.95
C LEU A 187 -13.94 -18.06 2.43
N GLY A 188 -13.10 -17.50 3.32
CA GLY A 188 -13.23 -17.69 4.77
C GLY A 188 -14.58 -17.23 5.33
N MET A 189 -15.18 -16.21 4.74
CA MET A 189 -16.55 -15.76 5.03
C MET A 189 -17.62 -16.64 4.37
N ARG A 190 -17.24 -17.72 3.68
CA ARG A 190 -18.10 -18.66 2.96
C ARG A 190 -18.85 -18.04 1.78
N ALA A 191 -18.33 -17.01 1.14
CA ALA A 191 -18.89 -16.44 -0.07
C ALA A 191 -18.65 -17.36 -1.28
N ASP A 192 -19.48 -17.20 -2.32
CA ASP A 192 -19.21 -17.78 -3.66
C ASP A 192 -18.22 -16.86 -4.40
N VAL A 193 -16.97 -17.29 -4.53
CA VAL A 193 -15.87 -16.45 -4.98
C VAL A 193 -15.41 -16.80 -6.38
N THR A 194 -15.34 -15.80 -7.26
CA THR A 194 -14.71 -15.89 -8.58
C THR A 194 -13.56 -14.89 -8.68
N VAL A 195 -12.39 -15.32 -9.18
CA VAL A 195 -11.24 -14.48 -9.50
C VAL A 195 -11.02 -14.44 -11.00
N ILE A 196 -10.88 -13.25 -11.55
CA ILE A 196 -10.56 -13.03 -12.97
C ILE A 196 -9.15 -12.43 -13.08
N ASP A 197 -8.28 -13.03 -13.91
CA ASP A 197 -6.93 -12.52 -14.17
C ASP A 197 -6.52 -12.82 -15.63
N LEU A 198 -5.59 -12.02 -16.19
CA LEU A 198 -5.00 -12.29 -17.51
C LEU A 198 -3.97 -13.43 -17.47
N ASN A 199 -3.32 -13.63 -16.34
CA ASN A 199 -2.20 -14.55 -16.19
C ASN A 199 -2.68 -15.95 -15.80
N GLN A 200 -2.67 -16.87 -16.77
CA GLN A 200 -3.08 -18.27 -16.57
C GLN A 200 -2.26 -18.99 -15.47
N SER A 201 -0.96 -18.72 -15.35
CA SER A 201 -0.14 -19.31 -14.30
C SER A 201 -0.59 -18.83 -12.91
N ARG A 202 -1.07 -17.59 -12.82
CA ARG A 202 -1.64 -17.05 -11.58
C ARG A 202 -2.98 -17.70 -11.25
N LEU A 203 -3.84 -17.90 -12.24
CA LEU A 203 -5.11 -18.61 -12.09
C LEU A 203 -4.89 -20.07 -11.65
N ALA A 204 -3.94 -20.78 -12.27
CA ALA A 204 -3.56 -22.14 -11.88
C ALA A 204 -3.05 -22.21 -10.43
N TYR A 205 -2.24 -21.25 -10.01
CA TYR A 205 -1.78 -21.15 -8.62
C TYR A 205 -2.96 -20.94 -7.64
N ILE A 206 -3.91 -20.06 -7.98
CA ILE A 206 -5.12 -19.81 -7.18
C ILE A 206 -5.97 -21.06 -7.08
N ASP A 207 -6.23 -21.73 -8.19
CA ASP A 207 -6.98 -23.00 -8.23
C ASP A 207 -6.33 -24.05 -7.32
N GLN A 208 -5.02 -24.21 -7.41
CA GLN A 208 -4.26 -25.17 -6.61
C GLN A 208 -4.35 -24.88 -5.11
N ILE A 209 -4.11 -23.64 -4.67
CA ILE A 209 -4.05 -23.32 -3.23
C ILE A 209 -5.43 -23.37 -2.56
N PHE A 210 -6.50 -23.12 -3.33
CA PHE A 210 -7.86 -23.20 -2.81
C PHE A 210 -8.59 -24.52 -3.15
N ASN A 211 -7.90 -25.50 -3.75
CA ASN A 211 -8.46 -26.80 -4.14
C ASN A 211 -9.78 -26.67 -4.94
N GLY A 212 -9.84 -25.72 -5.87
CA GLY A 212 -11.01 -25.44 -6.69
C GLY A 212 -12.18 -24.76 -5.96
N ALA A 213 -12.03 -24.39 -4.69
CA ALA A 213 -13.10 -23.70 -3.96
C ALA A 213 -13.29 -22.22 -4.41
N VAL A 214 -12.30 -21.63 -5.05
CA VAL A 214 -12.36 -20.35 -5.74
C VAL A 214 -12.43 -20.60 -7.24
N LYS A 215 -13.46 -20.10 -7.91
CA LYS A 215 -13.57 -20.17 -9.37
C LYS A 215 -12.55 -19.22 -10.00
N THR A 216 -11.93 -19.66 -11.09
CA THR A 216 -10.94 -18.86 -11.80
C THR A 216 -11.33 -18.73 -13.27
N LEU A 217 -11.26 -17.52 -13.82
CA LEU A 217 -11.60 -17.23 -15.22
C LEU A 217 -10.52 -16.34 -15.85
N VAL A 218 -10.24 -16.55 -17.14
CA VAL A 218 -9.35 -15.67 -17.90
C VAL A 218 -10.06 -14.37 -18.20
N SER A 219 -9.38 -13.24 -17.96
CA SER A 219 -9.92 -11.91 -18.13
C SER A 219 -10.22 -11.60 -19.61
N ASN A 220 -11.48 -11.33 -19.88
CA ASN A 220 -11.97 -10.73 -21.11
C ASN A 220 -13.28 -9.99 -20.82
N THR A 221 -13.73 -9.15 -21.74
CA THR A 221 -14.90 -8.30 -21.55
C THR A 221 -16.16 -9.12 -21.24
N HIS A 222 -16.38 -10.23 -21.95
CA HIS A 222 -17.57 -11.08 -21.76
C HIS A 222 -17.63 -11.67 -20.35
N GLU A 223 -16.55 -12.29 -19.87
CA GLU A 223 -16.50 -12.92 -18.54
C GLU A 223 -16.64 -11.88 -17.43
N ILE A 224 -16.02 -10.68 -17.60
CA ILE A 224 -16.17 -9.59 -16.64
C ILE A 224 -17.62 -9.13 -16.55
N GLU A 225 -18.30 -8.92 -17.68
CA GLU A 225 -19.71 -8.51 -17.73
C GLU A 225 -20.63 -9.55 -17.08
N GLN A 226 -20.51 -10.83 -17.47
CA GLN A 226 -21.35 -11.91 -16.94
C GLN A 226 -21.18 -12.06 -15.43
N GLU A 227 -19.94 -12.09 -14.96
CA GLU A 227 -19.66 -12.28 -13.54
C GLU A 227 -20.04 -11.03 -12.72
N ALA A 228 -19.85 -9.81 -13.25
CA ALA A 228 -20.25 -8.56 -12.59
C ALA A 228 -21.77 -8.49 -12.39
N LEU A 229 -22.56 -8.77 -13.45
CA LEU A 229 -24.03 -8.80 -13.38
C LEU A 229 -24.57 -9.83 -12.37
N ALA A 230 -23.83 -10.93 -12.19
CA ALA A 230 -24.18 -11.98 -11.24
C ALA A 230 -23.70 -11.70 -9.80
N SER A 231 -22.84 -10.72 -9.58
CA SER A 231 -22.18 -10.49 -8.28
C SER A 231 -22.97 -9.57 -7.36
N ASP A 232 -22.75 -9.72 -6.06
CA ASP A 232 -23.24 -8.85 -5.01
C ASP A 232 -22.14 -7.89 -4.50
N LEU A 233 -20.88 -8.37 -4.56
CA LEU A 233 -19.68 -7.61 -4.25
C LEU A 233 -18.66 -7.76 -5.38
N ILE A 234 -18.10 -6.66 -5.86
CA ILE A 234 -17.03 -6.61 -6.87
C ILE A 234 -15.81 -5.94 -6.25
N ILE A 235 -14.66 -6.59 -6.30
CA ILE A 235 -13.40 -6.06 -5.75
C ILE A 235 -12.42 -5.84 -6.89
N GLY A 236 -12.04 -4.58 -7.13
CA GLY A 236 -11.00 -4.19 -8.08
C GLY A 236 -9.61 -4.26 -7.44
N ALA A 237 -8.76 -5.18 -7.90
CA ALA A 237 -7.44 -5.46 -7.34
C ALA A 237 -6.34 -5.53 -8.41
N VAL A 238 -6.55 -4.91 -9.57
CA VAL A 238 -5.58 -4.88 -10.66
C VAL A 238 -4.55 -3.79 -10.41
N LEU A 239 -3.29 -4.18 -10.43
CA LEU A 239 -2.15 -3.27 -10.32
C LEU A 239 -1.24 -3.46 -11.54
N ILE A 240 -0.94 -2.36 -12.24
CA ILE A 240 0.07 -2.33 -13.30
C ILE A 240 1.25 -1.48 -12.81
N HIS A 241 2.45 -2.06 -12.78
CA HIS A 241 3.65 -1.39 -12.32
C HIS A 241 3.94 -0.14 -13.16
N GLY A 242 3.97 1.03 -12.51
CA GLY A 242 4.31 2.28 -13.17
C GLY A 242 3.24 2.85 -14.13
N ALA A 243 2.04 2.25 -14.18
CA ALA A 243 0.95 2.71 -15.05
C ALA A 243 -0.38 2.81 -14.29
N LYS A 244 -1.33 3.52 -14.90
CA LYS A 244 -2.71 3.57 -14.38
C LYS A 244 -3.39 2.20 -14.53
N ALA A 245 -4.25 1.86 -13.58
CA ALA A 245 -5.10 0.69 -13.68
C ALA A 245 -6.06 0.79 -14.90
N PRO A 246 -6.32 -0.31 -15.62
CA PRO A 246 -7.29 -0.31 -16.71
C PRO A 246 -8.71 -0.18 -16.14
N LYS A 247 -9.60 0.50 -16.88
CA LYS A 247 -11.02 0.56 -16.53
C LYS A 247 -11.72 -0.71 -17.01
N LEU A 248 -12.06 -1.59 -16.07
CA LEU A 248 -12.63 -2.91 -16.33
C LEU A 248 -14.17 -2.94 -16.19
N ILE A 249 -14.73 -2.03 -15.42
CA ILE A 249 -16.19 -1.87 -15.23
C ILE A 249 -16.55 -0.46 -15.70
N SER A 250 -17.35 -0.37 -16.76
CA SER A 250 -17.85 0.88 -17.31
C SER A 250 -19.05 1.41 -16.52
N ASN A 251 -19.36 2.70 -16.66
CA ASN A 251 -20.57 3.32 -16.10
C ASN A 251 -21.84 2.63 -16.60
N GLU A 252 -21.88 2.26 -17.91
CA GLU A 252 -22.99 1.52 -18.49
C GLU A 252 -23.20 0.16 -17.79
N LEU A 253 -22.12 -0.61 -17.55
CA LEU A 253 -22.22 -1.88 -16.83
C LEU A 253 -22.67 -1.68 -15.39
N VAL A 254 -22.19 -0.62 -14.70
CA VAL A 254 -22.65 -0.30 -13.34
C VAL A 254 -24.17 -0.05 -13.30
N SER A 255 -24.74 0.58 -14.33
CA SER A 255 -26.20 0.83 -14.41
C SER A 255 -27.05 -0.43 -14.48
N GLN A 256 -26.44 -1.57 -14.90
CA GLN A 256 -27.11 -2.86 -15.07
C GLN A 256 -26.85 -3.80 -13.90
N LEU A 257 -25.98 -3.44 -12.96
CA LEU A 257 -25.68 -4.29 -11.78
C LEU A 257 -26.91 -4.45 -10.89
N LYS A 258 -26.88 -5.47 -10.07
CA LYS A 258 -27.95 -5.69 -9.08
C LYS A 258 -28.06 -4.47 -8.15
N LYS A 259 -29.27 -4.00 -7.92
CA LYS A 259 -29.54 -2.89 -7.00
C LYS A 259 -28.90 -3.14 -5.62
N GLY A 260 -28.16 -2.17 -5.12
CA GLY A 260 -27.45 -2.22 -3.84
C GLY A 260 -26.23 -3.15 -3.84
N SER A 261 -25.69 -3.52 -5.03
CA SER A 261 -24.38 -4.16 -5.13
C SER A 261 -23.27 -3.20 -4.69
N VAL A 262 -22.15 -3.77 -4.25
CA VAL A 262 -21.02 -3.00 -3.73
C VAL A 262 -19.79 -3.20 -4.61
N LEU A 263 -19.10 -2.10 -4.91
CA LEU A 263 -17.82 -2.12 -5.62
C LEU A 263 -16.73 -1.56 -4.69
N VAL A 264 -15.71 -2.35 -4.40
CA VAL A 264 -14.54 -1.94 -3.60
C VAL A 264 -13.34 -1.83 -4.52
N ASP A 265 -12.78 -0.64 -4.67
CA ASP A 265 -11.62 -0.39 -5.53
C ASP A 265 -10.33 -0.25 -4.73
N ILE A 266 -9.56 -1.33 -4.64
CA ILE A 266 -8.24 -1.33 -3.98
C ILE A 266 -7.20 -0.57 -4.81
N ALA A 267 -7.38 -0.50 -6.13
CA ALA A 267 -6.46 0.15 -7.05
C ALA A 267 -6.65 1.67 -7.17
N ILE A 268 -7.44 2.27 -6.29
CA ILE A 268 -7.82 3.70 -6.35
C ILE A 268 -6.60 4.63 -6.38
N ASP A 269 -5.52 4.31 -5.66
CA ASP A 269 -4.28 5.09 -5.64
C ASP A 269 -3.60 5.16 -7.03
N GLN A 270 -3.97 4.26 -7.96
CA GLN A 270 -3.51 4.22 -9.35
C GLN A 270 -4.63 4.56 -10.35
N GLY A 271 -5.63 5.31 -9.90
CA GLY A 271 -6.75 5.78 -10.71
C GLY A 271 -7.97 4.84 -10.71
N GLY A 272 -7.88 3.69 -10.07
CA GLY A 272 -8.98 2.73 -9.91
C GLY A 272 -9.29 1.89 -11.15
N CYS A 273 -9.89 0.71 -10.90
CA CYS A 273 -10.27 -0.26 -11.93
C CYS A 273 -11.68 0.00 -12.53
N PHE A 274 -12.48 0.87 -11.94
CA PHE A 274 -13.82 1.17 -12.41
C PHE A 274 -13.86 2.57 -13.01
N GLU A 275 -14.69 2.79 -14.02
CA GLU A 275 -14.78 4.07 -14.71
C GLU A 275 -15.13 5.21 -13.75
N ASP A 276 -16.10 4.97 -12.87
CA ASP A 276 -16.63 5.94 -11.91
C ASP A 276 -15.82 6.04 -10.61
N SER A 277 -14.71 5.30 -10.48
CA SER A 277 -13.88 5.36 -9.27
C SER A 277 -13.34 6.76 -9.02
N LYS A 278 -13.61 7.26 -7.82
CA LYS A 278 -13.03 8.50 -7.29
C LYS A 278 -12.56 8.27 -5.86
N ALA A 279 -11.40 8.81 -5.52
CA ALA A 279 -10.84 8.65 -4.19
C ALA A 279 -11.77 9.20 -3.11
N THR A 280 -11.99 8.40 -2.07
CA THR A 280 -12.72 8.77 -0.85
C THR A 280 -11.80 8.70 0.36
N THR A 281 -12.31 9.06 1.53
CA THR A 281 -11.57 9.08 2.78
C THR A 281 -12.19 8.12 3.80
N HIS A 282 -11.47 7.81 4.87
CA HIS A 282 -12.02 7.00 5.96
C HIS A 282 -13.20 7.67 6.70
N ALA A 283 -13.30 9.01 6.63
CA ALA A 283 -14.40 9.75 7.24
C ALA A 283 -15.70 9.68 6.40
N ASP A 284 -15.56 9.63 5.07
CA ASP A 284 -16.67 9.48 4.11
C ASP A 284 -16.27 8.43 3.07
N PRO A 285 -16.42 7.13 3.41
CA PRO A 285 -15.77 6.05 2.66
C PRO A 285 -16.51 5.63 1.39
N THR A 286 -17.82 5.96 1.27
CA THR A 286 -18.68 5.41 0.20
C THR A 286 -19.41 6.51 -0.55
N PHE A 287 -19.74 6.23 -1.80
CA PHE A 287 -20.66 7.05 -2.60
C PHE A 287 -21.49 6.15 -3.51
N LYS A 288 -22.56 6.70 -4.07
CA LYS A 288 -23.44 5.98 -5.00
C LYS A 288 -23.12 6.32 -6.43
N VAL A 289 -23.18 5.29 -7.30
CA VAL A 289 -23.24 5.40 -8.75
C VAL A 289 -24.40 4.53 -9.19
N HIS A 290 -25.38 5.13 -9.85
CA HIS A 290 -26.68 4.48 -10.11
C HIS A 290 -27.27 3.87 -8.81
N GLU A 291 -27.58 2.60 -8.81
CA GLU A 291 -28.09 1.87 -7.64
C GLU A 291 -26.99 1.12 -6.85
N SER A 292 -25.72 1.29 -7.23
CA SER A 292 -24.58 0.60 -6.62
C SER A 292 -23.82 1.51 -5.63
N ILE A 293 -23.12 0.90 -4.67
CA ILE A 293 -22.30 1.57 -3.66
C ILE A 293 -20.83 1.36 -4.00
N PHE A 294 -20.08 2.44 -4.08
CA PHE A 294 -18.63 2.43 -4.28
C PHE A 294 -17.91 2.72 -2.97
N TYR A 295 -16.92 1.90 -2.67
CA TYR A 295 -15.94 2.10 -1.60
C TYR A 295 -14.56 2.26 -2.27
N CYS A 296 -14.02 3.47 -2.28
CA CYS A 296 -12.79 3.82 -2.98
C CYS A 296 -11.84 4.59 -2.07
N VAL A 297 -11.70 4.15 -0.82
CA VAL A 297 -10.86 4.83 0.17
C VAL A 297 -9.39 4.71 -0.21
N ALA A 298 -8.76 5.85 -0.46
CA ALA A 298 -7.31 5.93 -0.62
C ALA A 298 -6.61 5.53 0.68
N ASN A 299 -5.51 4.78 0.58
CA ASN A 299 -4.76 4.32 1.74
C ASN A 299 -5.58 3.42 2.70
N MET A 300 -6.32 2.45 2.16
CA MET A 300 -7.07 1.46 2.97
C MET A 300 -6.26 0.89 4.15
N PRO A 301 -4.97 0.53 4.02
CA PRO A 301 -4.17 0.02 5.14
C PRO A 301 -4.03 1.00 6.32
N GLY A 302 -4.20 2.29 6.11
CA GLY A 302 -4.17 3.31 7.16
C GLY A 302 -5.27 3.17 8.20
N ALA A 303 -6.40 2.54 7.85
CA ALA A 303 -7.48 2.23 8.79
C ALA A 303 -7.11 1.14 9.83
N LEU A 304 -6.07 0.37 9.56
CA LEU A 304 -5.62 -0.74 10.40
C LEU A 304 -4.17 -0.51 10.84
N PRO A 305 -3.88 0.59 11.58
CA PRO A 305 -2.52 1.05 11.80
C PRO A 305 -1.67 0.04 12.58
N LEU A 306 -2.23 -0.67 13.54
CA LEU A 306 -1.52 -1.69 14.31
C LEU A 306 -1.01 -2.82 13.40
N THR A 307 -1.90 -3.48 12.66
CA THR A 307 -1.54 -4.57 11.73
C THR A 307 -0.58 -4.09 10.65
N SER A 308 -0.86 -2.94 10.07
CA SER A 308 -0.08 -2.37 8.96
C SER A 308 1.34 -1.97 9.40
N THR A 309 1.49 -1.44 10.62
CA THR A 309 2.80 -1.09 11.20
C THR A 309 3.68 -2.34 11.34
N TYR A 310 3.17 -3.40 11.94
CA TYR A 310 3.95 -4.63 12.08
C TYR A 310 4.27 -5.27 10.72
N ALA A 311 3.30 -5.36 9.83
CA ALA A 311 3.52 -5.92 8.49
C ALA A 311 4.57 -5.13 7.70
N LEU A 312 4.51 -3.80 7.73
CA LEU A 312 5.47 -2.93 7.05
C LEU A 312 6.86 -3.02 7.70
N SER A 313 6.94 -2.84 9.03
CA SER A 313 8.20 -2.87 9.77
C SER A 313 8.95 -4.20 9.56
N ASN A 314 8.25 -5.34 9.60
CA ASN A 314 8.85 -6.64 9.35
C ASN A 314 9.44 -6.76 7.93
N ALA A 315 8.75 -6.21 6.93
CA ALA A 315 9.23 -6.27 5.55
C ALA A 315 10.39 -5.31 5.28
N THR A 316 10.36 -4.11 5.86
CA THR A 316 11.35 -3.06 5.60
C THR A 316 12.62 -3.22 6.43
N LEU A 317 12.54 -3.84 7.60
CA LEU A 317 13.65 -3.96 8.56
C LEU A 317 14.95 -4.53 7.95
N PRO A 318 14.94 -5.63 7.18
CA PRO A 318 16.17 -6.19 6.60
C PRO A 318 16.89 -5.19 5.67
N TYR A 319 16.13 -4.43 4.89
CA TYR A 319 16.66 -3.41 3.97
C TYR A 319 17.16 -2.18 4.73
N ALA A 320 16.43 -1.73 5.74
CA ALA A 320 16.81 -0.62 6.58
C ALA A 320 18.08 -0.92 7.40
N LEU A 321 18.23 -2.16 7.91
CA LEU A 321 19.46 -2.62 8.54
C LEU A 321 20.64 -2.67 7.57
N ALA A 322 20.42 -3.11 6.32
CA ALA A 322 21.48 -3.09 5.30
C ALA A 322 21.95 -1.65 5.02
N LEU A 323 21.01 -0.71 4.89
CA LEU A 323 21.33 0.73 4.73
C LEU A 323 22.13 1.28 5.91
N ALA A 324 21.74 0.91 7.14
CA ALA A 324 22.41 1.38 8.35
C ALA A 324 23.80 0.78 8.54
N ASN A 325 23.96 -0.53 8.30
CA ASN A 325 25.21 -1.24 8.53
C ASN A 325 26.29 -0.95 7.48
N LYS A 326 25.88 -0.90 6.22
CA LYS A 326 26.81 -0.81 5.06
C LYS A 326 26.94 0.60 4.50
N GLY A 327 26.01 1.49 4.89
CA GLY A 327 25.77 2.75 4.20
C GLY A 327 24.99 2.54 2.91
N TRP A 328 24.33 3.58 2.45
CA TRP A 328 23.42 3.50 1.31
C TRP A 328 24.09 3.00 0.03
N LYS A 329 25.30 3.47 -0.30
CA LYS A 329 25.98 3.11 -1.55
C LYS A 329 26.30 1.61 -1.63
N ALA A 330 26.92 1.06 -0.61
CA ALA A 330 27.27 -0.37 -0.56
C ALA A 330 25.99 -1.24 -0.49
N ALA A 331 24.98 -0.84 0.30
CA ALA A 331 23.72 -1.57 0.39
C ALA A 331 23.00 -1.66 -0.96
N LEU A 332 22.99 -0.59 -1.76
CA LEU A 332 22.38 -0.59 -3.09
C LEU A 332 23.21 -1.38 -4.10
N SER A 333 24.53 -1.26 -4.08
CA SER A 333 25.43 -2.00 -5.01
C SER A 333 25.33 -3.52 -4.78
N GLU A 334 25.18 -3.96 -3.53
CA GLU A 334 25.04 -5.39 -3.21
C GLU A 334 23.63 -5.94 -3.42
N ASN A 335 22.64 -5.07 -3.49
CA ASN A 335 21.24 -5.46 -3.67
C ASN A 335 20.60 -4.69 -4.84
N PRO A 336 20.65 -5.25 -6.07
CA PRO A 336 20.04 -4.61 -7.25
C PRO A 336 18.53 -4.33 -7.10
N GLY A 337 17.83 -5.15 -6.29
CA GLY A 337 16.42 -4.92 -6.00
C GLY A 337 16.21 -3.67 -5.14
N LEU A 338 17.05 -3.47 -4.11
CA LEU A 338 17.02 -2.26 -3.29
C LEU A 338 17.48 -1.04 -4.10
N ALA A 339 18.42 -1.20 -5.04
CA ALA A 339 18.88 -0.12 -5.91
C ALA A 339 17.75 0.52 -6.72
N LYS A 340 16.79 -0.29 -7.20
CA LYS A 340 15.57 0.21 -7.87
C LYS A 340 14.71 1.12 -6.97
N GLY A 341 14.90 1.03 -5.67
CA GLY A 341 14.27 1.91 -4.68
C GLY A 341 14.76 3.36 -4.74
N LEU A 342 15.97 3.62 -5.22
CA LEU A 342 16.52 4.97 -5.27
C LEU A 342 15.79 5.80 -6.31
N ASN A 343 15.03 6.79 -5.86
CA ASN A 343 14.21 7.65 -6.71
C ASN A 343 14.82 9.05 -6.90
N VAL A 344 15.54 9.55 -5.88
CA VAL A 344 16.22 10.85 -5.94
C VAL A 344 17.61 10.74 -5.33
N HIS A 345 18.62 11.26 -6.04
CA HIS A 345 20.00 11.33 -5.58
C HIS A 345 20.70 12.57 -6.16
N ASN A 346 21.48 13.26 -5.34
CA ASN A 346 22.25 14.47 -5.71
C ASN A 346 21.43 15.52 -6.48
N GLY A 347 20.19 15.76 -6.05
CA GLY A 347 19.33 16.75 -6.69
C GLY A 347 18.76 16.32 -8.06
N GLN A 348 18.78 15.03 -8.38
CA GLN A 348 18.31 14.47 -9.64
C GLN A 348 17.37 13.29 -9.42
N ILE A 349 16.42 13.10 -10.33
CA ILE A 349 15.55 11.92 -10.36
C ILE A 349 16.32 10.76 -10.98
N THR A 350 16.28 9.60 -10.33
CA THR A 350 16.92 8.36 -10.81
C THR A 350 15.90 7.33 -11.30
N TYR A 351 14.61 7.51 -10.98
CA TYR A 351 13.55 6.59 -11.37
C TYR A 351 12.77 7.15 -12.57
N LYS A 352 12.94 6.49 -13.72
CA LYS A 352 12.43 6.96 -15.03
C LYS A 352 10.93 7.27 -15.02
N ALA A 353 10.09 6.40 -14.46
CA ALA A 353 8.64 6.59 -14.45
C ALA A 353 8.21 7.87 -13.69
N VAL A 354 8.94 8.27 -12.65
CA VAL A 354 8.71 9.54 -11.94
C VAL A 354 9.07 10.73 -12.82
N ALA A 355 10.22 10.66 -13.50
CA ALA A 355 10.64 11.71 -14.42
C ALA A 355 9.63 11.91 -15.56
N GLU A 356 9.19 10.83 -16.19
CA GLU A 356 8.18 10.85 -17.26
C GLU A 356 6.85 11.44 -16.80
N ALA A 357 6.39 11.06 -15.60
CA ALA A 357 5.12 11.57 -15.04
C ALA A 357 5.10 13.10 -14.88
N HIS A 358 6.28 13.72 -14.69
CA HIS A 358 6.39 15.17 -14.46
C HIS A 358 7.06 15.94 -15.60
N GLY A 359 7.45 15.26 -16.70
CA GLY A 359 8.19 15.88 -17.79
C GLY A 359 9.60 16.34 -17.37
N MET A 360 10.23 15.65 -16.43
CA MET A 360 11.58 15.92 -15.94
C MET A 360 12.60 14.96 -16.55
N ALA A 361 13.90 15.31 -16.46
CA ALA A 361 14.98 14.40 -16.84
C ALA A 361 15.25 13.38 -15.72
N SER A 362 15.64 12.17 -16.09
CA SER A 362 16.19 11.17 -15.16
C SER A 362 17.64 10.86 -15.50
N VAL A 363 18.40 10.47 -14.48
CA VAL A 363 19.77 9.99 -14.64
C VAL A 363 19.86 8.50 -14.33
N GLU A 364 20.72 7.79 -15.03
CA GLU A 364 21.00 6.38 -14.75
C GLU A 364 21.88 6.23 -13.50
N MET A 365 21.83 5.06 -12.87
CA MET A 365 22.54 4.80 -11.61
C MET A 365 23.96 4.24 -11.82
N ASP A 366 24.64 4.66 -12.87
CA ASP A 366 26.01 4.19 -13.21
C ASP A 366 27.02 4.45 -12.10
N PHE A 367 26.73 5.40 -11.22
CA PHE A 367 27.56 5.73 -10.06
C PHE A 367 27.54 4.65 -8.96
N LEU A 368 26.67 3.65 -9.06
CA LEU A 368 26.65 2.48 -8.15
C LEU A 368 27.67 1.40 -8.57
N LEU A 369 28.11 1.43 -9.80
CA LEU A 369 29.16 0.58 -10.34
C LEU A 369 30.52 1.20 -10.01
#